data_a1410adb3a538fa4813baba9277e48f8
#
_entry.id   a1410adb3a538fa4813baba9277e48f8
#
_cell.length_a   1.000
_cell.length_b   1.000
_cell.length_c   1.000
_cell.angle_alpha   90.00
_cell.angle_beta   90.00
_cell.angle_gamma   90.00
#
_symmetry.space_group_name_H-M   'P 1'
#
loop_
_entity.id
_entity.type
_entity.pdbx_description
1 polymer ?
#
loop_
_entity_poly.entity_id
_entity_poly.type
_entity_poly.pdbx_seq_one_letter_code
_entity_poly.pdbx_strand_id
1 'polypeptide(L)'
;NMGLFKKWVQKLNPSQPQIAAAQGQQGPLAPSLPYERAYERLEVVNRGVNMVVDAASQINIDVGDKEAFPGVATIRHKKLVTLLNRNPNPYQSADAFRRNIFLDMIMDGNAFMYYDGASLYHLPAENVTITPDKKTFIKGYDYNGTKYKPDEIIHIQDNSSDSIYRGKSRLSSAKRSINLLYDMKDFQMNFFKNGAVPGLVLKTPNTLSAKVKDRLINSWAQKYNPKSGGRRPLVLDGGIEIDNISNVDFKKLDFEDSVTNLESTILKVIGIPPILMDGGNNANIRPNQKLMYQETVLPLVRKLISGLERYFGYDLAAALEDLSPLQAELDEKARYYSTLVNGGVLTPNEARDALRLEKIEGHDDIRIPANIAGSASNPSEGGRPQGNEEN
;
A
#
# COMPACT_ATOMS: atom_id res chain seq x y z
N ASN A 1 30.47 -44.32 22.34
CA ASN A 1 30.20 -42.87 22.33
C ASN A 1 29.32 -42.38 21.18
N MET A 2 28.64 -43.28 20.46
CA MET A 2 27.71 -42.96 19.37
C MET A 2 26.29 -42.57 19.84
N GLY A 3 26.00 -42.83 21.12
CA GLY A 3 24.66 -42.55 21.69
C GLY A 3 24.41 -41.11 22.13
N LEU A 4 25.46 -40.39 22.50
CA LEU A 4 25.34 -38.97 22.91
C LEU A 4 25.21 -38.00 21.71
N PHE A 5 25.85 -38.35 20.61
CA PHE A 5 25.77 -37.54 19.36
C PHE A 5 24.37 -37.66 18.72
N LYS A 6 23.73 -38.83 18.75
CA LYS A 6 22.34 -39.00 18.31
C LYS A 6 21.33 -38.23 19.16
N LYS A 7 21.54 -38.14 20.48
CA LYS A 7 20.67 -37.33 21.37
C LYS A 7 20.88 -35.83 21.18
N TRP A 8 22.07 -35.40 20.77
CA TRP A 8 22.35 -34.00 20.51
C TRP A 8 21.77 -33.53 19.16
N VAL A 9 21.88 -34.36 18.14
CA VAL A 9 21.28 -34.12 16.82
C VAL A 9 19.73 -34.12 16.86
N GLN A 10 19.11 -34.92 17.76
CA GLN A 10 17.66 -34.87 17.98
C GLN A 10 17.21 -33.61 18.74
N LYS A 11 18.07 -32.96 19.50
CA LYS A 11 17.79 -31.66 20.13
C LYS A 11 17.95 -30.46 19.19
N LEU A 12 18.65 -30.64 18.06
CA LEU A 12 18.84 -29.61 17.04
C LEU A 12 17.84 -29.73 15.88
N ASN A 13 16.96 -30.72 15.95
CA ASN A 13 15.82 -30.77 15.02
C ASN A 13 14.70 -29.94 15.66
N PRO A 14 14.50 -28.66 15.28
CA PRO A 14 13.30 -27.97 15.70
C PRO A 14 12.15 -28.82 15.14
N SER A 15 11.32 -29.32 16.04
CA SER A 15 10.02 -29.88 15.71
C SER A 15 9.42 -28.97 14.63
N GLN A 16 9.14 -29.58 13.47
CA GLN A 16 8.49 -28.89 12.35
C GLN A 16 7.41 -27.99 12.91
N PRO A 17 7.34 -26.72 12.51
CA PRO A 17 6.11 -26.00 12.74
C PRO A 17 5.04 -26.84 12.01
N GLN A 18 4.26 -27.57 12.76
CA GLN A 18 2.96 -28.00 12.28
C GLN A 18 2.33 -26.72 11.76
N ILE A 19 1.89 -26.72 10.52
CA ILE A 19 0.90 -25.77 10.03
C ILE A 19 -0.39 -26.16 10.77
N ALA A 20 -0.40 -25.95 12.08
CA ALA A 20 -1.60 -25.67 12.79
C ALA A 20 -2.05 -24.35 12.14
N ALA A 21 -3.14 -24.39 11.40
CA ALA A 21 -3.97 -23.21 11.30
C ALA A 21 -3.92 -22.59 12.69
N ALA A 22 -3.29 -21.41 12.81
CA ALA A 22 -3.13 -20.76 14.09
C ALA A 22 -4.52 -20.36 14.57
N GLN A 23 -5.24 -21.30 15.12
CA GLN A 23 -6.25 -21.06 16.13
C GLN A 23 -5.46 -20.68 17.38
N GLY A 24 -4.89 -19.48 17.34
CA GLY A 24 -4.48 -18.82 18.55
C GLY A 24 -5.69 -18.81 19.45
N GLN A 25 -5.54 -19.33 20.66
CA GLN A 25 -6.50 -19.13 21.74
C GLN A 25 -6.71 -17.62 21.86
N GLN A 26 -7.73 -17.12 21.17
CA GLN A 26 -8.21 -15.78 21.34
C GLN A 26 -8.94 -15.80 22.70
N GLY A 27 -8.39 -15.04 23.67
CA GLY A 27 -9.22 -14.59 24.78
C GLY A 27 -10.49 -13.91 24.24
N PRO A 28 -11.47 -13.57 25.06
CA PRO A 28 -12.80 -13.11 24.65
C PRO A 28 -12.82 -11.73 23.98
N LEU A 29 -11.85 -11.46 23.12
CA LEU A 29 -11.85 -10.30 22.24
C LEU A 29 -12.65 -10.66 20.98
N ALA A 30 -13.55 -9.77 20.59
CA ALA A 30 -14.35 -9.87 19.39
C ALA A 30 -13.56 -10.44 18.21
N PRO A 31 -14.16 -11.26 17.33
CA PRO A 31 -13.48 -11.83 16.19
C PRO A 31 -12.86 -10.67 15.37
N SER A 32 -11.55 -10.76 15.12
CA SER A 32 -10.86 -9.73 14.36
C SER A 32 -11.49 -9.56 13.00
N LEU A 33 -11.77 -8.32 12.61
CA LEU A 33 -12.31 -7.99 11.31
C LEU A 33 -11.33 -8.47 10.21
N PRO A 34 -11.75 -9.28 9.23
CA PRO A 34 -10.95 -9.59 8.06
C PRO A 34 -10.58 -8.31 7.31
N TYR A 35 -9.41 -8.27 6.68
CA TYR A 35 -8.95 -7.06 5.98
C TYR A 35 -9.87 -6.66 4.83
N GLU A 36 -10.48 -7.63 4.14
CA GLU A 36 -11.46 -7.43 3.08
C GLU A 36 -12.66 -6.65 3.61
N ARG A 37 -13.18 -7.05 4.77
CA ARG A 37 -14.27 -6.32 5.43
C ARG A 37 -13.84 -4.95 5.96
N ALA A 38 -12.59 -4.82 6.40
CA ALA A 38 -12.05 -3.52 6.79
C ALA A 38 -11.96 -2.58 5.58
N TYR A 39 -11.51 -3.09 4.44
CA TYR A 39 -11.46 -2.36 3.18
C TYR A 39 -12.86 -1.94 2.68
N GLU A 40 -13.87 -2.80 2.85
CA GLU A 40 -15.25 -2.49 2.45
C GLU A 40 -15.97 -1.51 3.38
N ARG A 41 -15.64 -1.51 4.68
CA ARG A 41 -16.42 -0.82 5.72
C ARG A 41 -15.77 0.40 6.34
N LEU A 42 -14.45 0.53 6.22
CA LEU A 42 -13.70 1.66 6.77
C LEU A 42 -13.19 2.56 5.65
N GLU A 43 -13.72 3.76 5.57
CA GLU A 43 -13.44 4.74 4.53
C GLU A 43 -11.95 5.04 4.43
N VAL A 44 -11.27 5.16 5.58
CA VAL A 44 -9.83 5.45 5.63
C VAL A 44 -8.99 4.31 5.08
N VAL A 45 -9.38 3.05 5.33
CA VAL A 45 -8.69 1.87 4.79
C VAL A 45 -8.91 1.80 3.28
N ASN A 46 -10.17 1.93 2.84
CA ASN A 46 -10.53 1.93 1.42
C ASN A 46 -9.77 3.01 0.66
N ARG A 47 -9.90 4.26 1.13
CA ARG A 47 -9.27 5.40 0.46
C ARG A 47 -7.75 5.30 0.47
N GLY A 48 -7.16 4.92 1.61
CA GLY A 48 -5.71 4.77 1.74
C GLY A 48 -5.14 3.70 0.83
N VAL A 49 -5.73 2.50 0.84
CA VAL A 49 -5.31 1.41 -0.03
C VAL A 49 -5.44 1.80 -1.51
N ASN A 50 -6.60 2.35 -1.91
CA ASN A 50 -6.81 2.77 -3.31
C ASN A 50 -5.83 3.84 -3.75
N MET A 51 -5.49 4.80 -2.91
CA MET A 51 -4.52 5.85 -3.25
C MET A 51 -3.15 5.26 -3.64
N VAL A 52 -2.66 4.26 -2.92
CA VAL A 52 -1.39 3.58 -3.25
C VAL A 52 -1.55 2.68 -4.49
N VAL A 53 -2.64 1.93 -4.56
CA VAL A 53 -2.93 1.03 -5.70
C VAL A 53 -3.05 1.80 -7.00
N ASP A 54 -3.80 2.93 -7.00
CA ASP A 54 -3.98 3.78 -8.16
C ASP A 54 -2.66 4.41 -8.61
N ALA A 55 -1.87 4.91 -7.65
CA ALA A 55 -0.56 5.47 -7.95
C ALA A 55 0.41 4.43 -8.52
N ALA A 56 0.41 3.21 -7.98
CA ALA A 56 1.28 2.12 -8.45
C ALA A 56 0.84 1.58 -9.83
N SER A 57 -0.47 1.45 -10.06
CA SER A 57 -1.01 0.92 -11.32
C SER A 57 -0.79 1.85 -12.52
N GLN A 58 -0.63 3.15 -12.29
CA GLN A 58 -0.33 4.13 -13.35
C GLN A 58 1.12 4.05 -13.84
N ILE A 59 2.03 3.43 -13.08
CA ILE A 59 3.42 3.32 -13.46
C ILE A 59 3.58 2.23 -14.51
N ASN A 60 3.98 2.63 -15.70
CA ASN A 60 4.27 1.70 -16.77
C ASN A 60 5.60 0.98 -16.50
N ILE A 61 5.71 -0.24 -17.01
CA ILE A 61 6.93 -1.06 -16.93
C ILE A 61 7.55 -1.09 -18.31
N ASP A 62 8.82 -0.71 -18.43
CA ASP A 62 9.58 -0.70 -19.68
C ASP A 62 10.75 -1.69 -19.58
N VAL A 63 11.44 -1.88 -20.68
CA VAL A 63 12.71 -2.62 -20.72
C VAL A 63 13.77 -1.79 -20.00
N GLY A 64 14.53 -2.45 -19.13
CA GLY A 64 15.55 -1.79 -18.32
C GLY A 64 16.73 -1.32 -19.15
N ASP A 65 17.69 -2.20 -19.38
CA ASP A 65 18.86 -1.86 -20.19
C ASP A 65 18.65 -2.24 -21.67
N LYS A 66 18.52 -1.23 -22.52
CA LYS A 66 18.34 -1.41 -23.97
C LYS A 66 19.63 -1.84 -24.69
N GLU A 67 20.79 -1.62 -24.08
CA GLU A 67 22.11 -1.92 -24.67
C GLU A 67 22.58 -3.36 -24.40
N ALA A 68 22.17 -3.97 -23.28
CA ALA A 68 22.63 -5.30 -22.86
C ALA A 68 22.19 -6.44 -23.80
N PHE A 69 21.13 -6.24 -24.60
CA PHE A 69 20.58 -7.30 -25.48
C PHE A 69 20.14 -6.78 -26.85
N PRO A 70 21.05 -6.44 -27.74
CA PRO A 70 20.68 -5.98 -29.09
C PRO A 70 20.07 -7.11 -29.93
N GLY A 71 18.87 -6.92 -30.45
CA GLY A 71 18.26 -7.71 -31.51
C GLY A 71 17.18 -8.71 -31.10
N VAL A 72 17.52 -9.91 -30.68
CA VAL A 72 16.54 -11.01 -30.44
C VAL A 72 15.77 -10.82 -29.12
N ALA A 73 16.41 -10.28 -28.11
CA ALA A 73 15.78 -9.94 -26.82
C ALA A 73 14.67 -8.88 -26.98
N THR A 74 14.82 -7.99 -27.95
CA THR A 74 13.91 -6.85 -28.17
C THR A 74 12.46 -7.27 -28.46
N ILE A 75 12.24 -8.37 -29.22
CA ILE A 75 10.88 -8.82 -29.59
C ILE A 75 10.15 -9.43 -28.37
N ARG A 76 10.85 -10.26 -27.61
CA ARG A 76 10.26 -10.92 -26.40
C ARG A 76 10.00 -9.90 -25.29
N HIS A 77 10.92 -8.97 -25.07
CA HIS A 77 10.73 -7.86 -24.14
C HIS A 77 9.52 -7.00 -24.55
N LYS A 78 9.43 -6.58 -25.81
CA LYS A 78 8.29 -5.79 -26.32
C LYS A 78 6.96 -6.53 -26.12
N LYS A 79 6.92 -7.85 -26.29
CA LYS A 79 5.71 -8.65 -26.03
C LYS A 79 5.33 -8.57 -24.55
N LEU A 80 6.29 -8.76 -23.65
CA LEU A 80 6.03 -8.68 -22.19
C LEU A 80 5.58 -7.27 -21.78
N VAL A 81 6.25 -6.23 -22.25
CA VAL A 81 5.86 -4.82 -21.99
C VAL A 81 4.44 -4.56 -22.51
N THR A 82 4.07 -5.11 -23.67
CA THR A 82 2.70 -4.98 -24.20
C THR A 82 1.69 -5.72 -23.31
N LEU A 83 2.01 -6.90 -22.81
CA LEU A 83 1.15 -7.62 -21.85
C LEU A 83 0.95 -6.82 -20.56
N LEU A 84 2.01 -6.25 -20.01
CA LEU A 84 1.96 -5.53 -18.74
C LEU A 84 1.26 -4.17 -18.84
N ASN A 85 1.43 -3.45 -19.98
CA ASN A 85 0.96 -2.07 -20.10
C ASN A 85 -0.30 -1.89 -20.95
N ARG A 86 -0.70 -2.91 -21.74
CA ARG A 86 -1.85 -2.78 -22.65
C ARG A 86 -2.84 -3.92 -22.53
N ASN A 87 -2.44 -5.15 -22.84
CA ASN A 87 -3.33 -6.30 -22.98
C ASN A 87 -2.79 -7.52 -22.23
N PRO A 88 -2.98 -7.62 -20.91
CA PRO A 88 -2.54 -8.78 -20.13
C PRO A 88 -3.26 -10.07 -20.57
N ASN A 89 -4.55 -9.97 -20.81
CA ASN A 89 -5.42 -11.07 -21.25
C ASN A 89 -6.68 -10.49 -21.93
N PRO A 90 -7.53 -11.34 -22.57
CA PRO A 90 -8.73 -10.88 -23.27
C PRO A 90 -9.83 -10.28 -22.39
N TYR A 91 -9.75 -10.43 -21.07
CA TYR A 91 -10.84 -10.09 -20.14
C TYR A 91 -10.57 -8.82 -19.30
N GLN A 92 -9.30 -8.40 -19.19
CA GLN A 92 -8.89 -7.32 -18.31
C GLN A 92 -8.05 -6.28 -19.05
N SER A 93 -8.26 -5.01 -18.75
CA SER A 93 -7.33 -3.95 -19.12
C SER A 93 -6.04 -4.06 -18.28
N ALA A 94 -4.95 -3.52 -18.79
CA ALA A 94 -3.67 -3.51 -18.05
C ALA A 94 -3.77 -2.77 -16.72
N ASP A 95 -4.53 -1.68 -16.68
CA ASP A 95 -4.77 -0.95 -15.43
C ASP A 95 -5.51 -1.82 -14.39
N ALA A 96 -6.63 -2.43 -14.77
CA ALA A 96 -7.39 -3.32 -13.88
C ALA A 96 -6.56 -4.51 -13.40
N PHE A 97 -5.73 -5.08 -14.28
CA PHE A 97 -4.83 -6.17 -13.95
C PHE A 97 -3.78 -5.75 -12.91
N ARG A 98 -3.09 -4.62 -13.14
CA ARG A 98 -2.09 -4.10 -12.19
C ARG A 98 -2.71 -3.67 -10.87
N ARG A 99 -3.90 -3.05 -10.89
CA ARG A 99 -4.64 -2.69 -9.68
C ARG A 99 -4.91 -3.91 -8.81
N ASN A 100 -5.38 -5.01 -9.38
CA ASN A 100 -5.64 -6.24 -8.64
C ASN A 100 -4.36 -6.82 -8.02
N ILE A 101 -3.24 -6.80 -8.74
CA ILE A 101 -1.94 -7.25 -8.23
C ILE A 101 -1.51 -6.40 -7.03
N PHE A 102 -1.55 -5.08 -7.16
CA PHE A 102 -1.13 -4.19 -6.06
C PHE A 102 -2.10 -4.22 -4.88
N LEU A 103 -3.39 -4.42 -5.14
CA LEU A 103 -4.39 -4.62 -4.09
C LEU A 103 -4.06 -5.87 -3.26
N ASP A 104 -3.83 -7.00 -3.91
CA ASP A 104 -3.45 -8.24 -3.24
C ASP A 104 -2.13 -8.10 -2.47
N MET A 105 -1.14 -7.41 -3.04
CA MET A 105 0.13 -7.16 -2.33
C MET A 105 -0.05 -6.35 -1.05
N ILE A 106 -0.99 -5.41 -1.00
CA ILE A 106 -1.25 -4.62 0.21
C ILE A 106 -2.14 -5.39 1.19
N MET A 107 -3.21 -6.02 0.69
CA MET A 107 -4.23 -6.67 1.51
C MET A 107 -3.78 -8.02 2.06
N ASP A 108 -3.14 -8.85 1.25
CA ASP A 108 -2.68 -10.19 1.61
C ASP A 108 -1.16 -10.24 1.86
N GLY A 109 -0.40 -9.42 1.18
CA GLY A 109 1.06 -9.46 1.15
C GLY A 109 1.61 -10.39 0.06
N ASN A 110 0.76 -10.90 -0.81
CA ASN A 110 1.13 -11.76 -1.92
C ASN A 110 0.32 -11.40 -3.15
N ALA A 111 0.91 -11.57 -4.32
CA ALA A 111 0.20 -11.52 -5.59
C ALA A 111 0.58 -12.72 -6.45
N PHE A 112 -0.40 -13.32 -7.08
CA PHE A 112 -0.22 -14.49 -7.93
C PHE A 112 -0.72 -14.22 -9.34
N MET A 113 0.09 -14.59 -10.30
CA MET A 113 -0.26 -14.50 -11.72
C MET A 113 0.01 -15.84 -12.39
N TYR A 114 -0.93 -16.28 -13.20
CA TYR A 114 -0.76 -17.43 -14.08
C TYR A 114 -0.35 -16.95 -15.48
N TYR A 115 0.70 -17.56 -16.04
CA TYR A 115 1.15 -17.30 -17.40
C TYR A 115 0.94 -18.54 -18.26
N ASP A 116 0.09 -18.45 -19.29
CA ASP A 116 -0.22 -19.55 -20.21
C ASP A 116 0.71 -19.63 -21.44
N GLY A 117 1.80 -18.83 -21.45
CA GLY A 117 2.72 -18.70 -22.60
C GLY A 117 2.37 -17.55 -23.55
N ALA A 118 1.15 -17.00 -23.46
CA ALA A 118 0.67 -15.90 -24.30
C ALA A 118 0.09 -14.74 -23.48
N SER A 119 -0.60 -14.99 -22.39
CA SER A 119 -1.37 -14.06 -21.58
C SER A 119 -1.07 -14.21 -20.09
N LEU A 120 -1.28 -13.14 -19.34
CA LEU A 120 -1.14 -13.09 -17.89
C LEU A 120 -2.53 -12.97 -17.25
N TYR A 121 -2.81 -13.85 -16.29
CA TYR A 121 -4.05 -13.87 -15.53
C TYR A 121 -3.77 -13.64 -14.06
N HIS A 122 -4.47 -12.71 -13.45
CA HIS A 122 -4.43 -12.50 -12.02
C HIS A 122 -5.21 -13.61 -11.29
N LEU A 123 -4.61 -14.20 -10.27
CA LEU A 123 -5.26 -15.14 -9.37
C LEU A 123 -5.40 -14.47 -8.00
N PRO A 124 -6.63 -14.18 -7.52
CA PRO A 124 -6.85 -13.58 -6.21
C PRO A 124 -6.13 -14.33 -5.08
N ALA A 125 -5.32 -13.61 -4.31
CA ALA A 125 -4.39 -14.20 -3.35
C ALA A 125 -5.09 -14.99 -2.23
N GLU A 126 -6.30 -14.58 -1.86
CA GLU A 126 -7.13 -15.28 -0.85
C GLU A 126 -7.48 -16.71 -1.25
N ASN A 127 -7.59 -16.98 -2.56
CA ASN A 127 -8.01 -18.28 -3.13
C ASN A 127 -6.82 -19.16 -3.51
N VAL A 128 -5.58 -18.70 -3.31
CA VAL A 128 -4.37 -19.46 -3.64
C VAL A 128 -3.78 -20.10 -2.40
N THR A 129 -3.65 -21.43 -2.43
CA THR A 129 -2.97 -22.19 -1.39
C THR A 129 -1.61 -22.67 -1.91
N ILE A 130 -0.56 -22.45 -1.12
CA ILE A 130 0.81 -22.87 -1.44
C ILE A 130 1.05 -24.24 -0.80
N THR A 131 1.50 -25.19 -1.59
CA THR A 131 1.95 -26.50 -1.09
C THR A 131 3.47 -26.46 -0.89
N PRO A 132 3.98 -26.47 0.36
CA PRO A 132 5.41 -26.45 0.62
C PRO A 132 6.06 -27.80 0.30
N ASP A 133 7.36 -27.77 0.00
CA ASP A 133 8.21 -28.93 -0.19
C ASP A 133 9.56 -28.75 0.50
N LYS A 134 10.11 -29.84 1.06
CA LYS A 134 11.36 -29.80 1.81
C LYS A 134 12.60 -29.60 0.93
N LYS A 135 12.54 -29.99 -0.35
CA LYS A 135 13.67 -29.91 -1.27
C LYS A 135 13.58 -28.72 -2.21
N THR A 136 12.40 -28.51 -2.78
CA THR A 136 12.15 -27.46 -3.78
C THR A 136 11.50 -26.20 -3.23
N PHE A 137 11.29 -26.13 -1.90
CA PHE A 137 10.56 -25.11 -1.16
C PHE A 137 9.07 -25.09 -1.49
N ILE A 138 8.68 -25.03 -2.75
CA ILE A 138 7.29 -25.00 -3.20
C ILE A 138 7.09 -26.17 -4.17
N LYS A 139 6.15 -27.06 -3.84
CA LYS A 139 5.73 -28.18 -4.70
C LYS A 139 4.75 -27.71 -5.77
N GLY A 140 3.91 -26.77 -5.46
CA GLY A 140 2.90 -26.22 -6.36
C GLY A 140 1.95 -25.28 -5.67
N TYR A 141 1.03 -24.76 -6.44
CA TYR A 141 -0.04 -23.87 -6.03
C TYR A 141 -1.39 -24.52 -6.32
N ASP A 142 -2.37 -24.27 -5.47
CA ASP A 142 -3.75 -24.69 -5.67
C ASP A 142 -4.63 -23.43 -5.70
N TYR A 143 -5.36 -23.24 -6.80
CA TYR A 143 -6.31 -22.16 -6.95
C TYR A 143 -7.69 -22.74 -7.22
N ASN A 144 -8.59 -22.66 -6.26
CA ASN A 144 -9.96 -23.18 -6.32
C ASN A 144 -10.02 -24.66 -6.77
N GLY A 145 -9.08 -25.51 -6.28
CA GLY A 145 -9.00 -26.94 -6.61
C GLY A 145 -8.20 -27.25 -7.89
N THR A 146 -7.78 -26.23 -8.64
CA THR A 146 -6.89 -26.40 -9.79
C THR A 146 -5.44 -26.29 -9.36
N LYS A 147 -4.65 -27.32 -9.64
CA LYS A 147 -3.24 -27.39 -9.23
C LYS A 147 -2.33 -26.88 -10.35
N TYR A 148 -1.43 -25.99 -9.99
CA TYR A 148 -0.42 -25.39 -10.84
C TYR A 148 0.98 -25.77 -10.37
N LYS A 149 1.90 -25.92 -11.32
CA LYS A 149 3.33 -26.11 -11.03
C LYS A 149 3.97 -24.77 -10.63
N PRO A 150 5.13 -24.81 -9.93
CA PRO A 150 5.85 -23.59 -9.55
C PRO A 150 6.28 -22.72 -10.75
N ASP A 151 6.54 -23.33 -11.90
CA ASP A 151 6.95 -22.67 -13.14
C ASP A 151 5.80 -22.05 -13.94
N GLU A 152 4.55 -22.35 -13.59
CA GLU A 152 3.35 -21.77 -14.21
C GLU A 152 2.86 -20.50 -13.49
N ILE A 153 3.30 -20.29 -12.22
CA ILE A 153 2.82 -19.22 -11.38
C ILE A 153 3.94 -18.21 -11.09
N ILE A 154 3.66 -16.96 -11.35
CA ILE A 154 4.48 -15.84 -10.91
C ILE A 154 3.97 -15.44 -9.54
N HIS A 155 4.74 -15.75 -8.50
CA HIS A 155 4.43 -15.39 -7.12
C HIS A 155 5.32 -14.24 -6.66
N ILE A 156 4.70 -13.15 -6.29
CA ILE A 156 5.32 -11.96 -5.71
C ILE A 156 4.86 -11.86 -4.26
N GLN A 157 5.82 -11.76 -3.35
CA GLN A 157 5.52 -11.70 -1.92
C GLN A 157 6.13 -10.46 -1.28
N ASP A 158 5.41 -9.88 -0.33
CA ASP A 158 5.94 -8.87 0.59
C ASP A 158 6.68 -9.54 1.76
N ASN A 159 7.37 -8.75 2.56
CA ASN A 159 8.15 -9.27 3.68
C ASN A 159 7.24 -9.99 4.69
N SER A 160 7.74 -11.09 5.24
CA SER A 160 7.10 -11.83 6.32
C SER A 160 8.13 -12.19 7.38
N SER A 161 7.76 -12.06 8.65
CA SER A 161 8.59 -12.48 9.80
C SER A 161 8.33 -13.93 10.23
N ASP A 162 7.24 -14.51 9.77
CA ASP A 162 6.68 -15.77 10.27
C ASP A 162 6.57 -16.84 9.17
N SER A 163 6.75 -16.49 7.90
CA SER A 163 6.70 -17.45 6.80
C SER A 163 7.72 -17.09 5.72
N ILE A 164 8.39 -18.13 5.19
CA ILE A 164 9.25 -18.02 4.00
C ILE A 164 8.48 -18.24 2.70
N TYR A 165 7.26 -18.81 2.79
CA TYR A 165 6.46 -19.19 1.65
C TYR A 165 5.45 -18.12 1.26
N ARG A 166 4.96 -17.35 2.24
CA ARG A 166 3.90 -16.39 2.05
C ARG A 166 4.27 -15.06 2.69
N GLY A 167 4.12 -13.99 1.97
CA GLY A 167 4.24 -12.63 2.46
C GLY A 167 3.13 -12.30 3.46
N LYS A 168 3.25 -11.17 4.12
CA LYS A 168 2.29 -10.70 5.13
C LYS A 168 1.72 -9.35 4.74
N SER A 169 0.41 -9.21 4.90
CA SER A 169 -0.29 -7.95 4.66
C SER A 169 0.37 -6.78 5.41
N ARG A 170 0.53 -5.65 4.76
CA ARG A 170 0.97 -4.41 5.40
C ARG A 170 0.02 -3.96 6.49
N LEU A 171 -1.28 -4.24 6.35
CA LEU A 171 -2.30 -3.93 7.34
C LEU A 171 -2.18 -4.74 8.63
N SER A 172 -1.35 -5.79 8.64
CA SER A 172 -1.21 -6.67 9.80
C SER A 172 -0.73 -5.95 11.05
N SER A 173 0.13 -4.95 10.93
CA SER A 173 0.60 -4.12 12.04
C SER A 173 -0.45 -3.12 12.53
N ALA A 174 -1.39 -2.70 11.67
CA ALA A 174 -2.51 -1.82 12.02
C ALA A 174 -3.75 -2.57 12.51
N LYS A 175 -3.74 -3.90 12.60
CA LYS A 175 -4.92 -4.73 12.90
C LYS A 175 -5.68 -4.28 14.14
N ARG A 176 -4.96 -3.91 15.21
CA ARG A 176 -5.59 -3.41 16.45
C ARG A 176 -6.29 -2.07 16.24
N SER A 177 -5.64 -1.15 15.55
CA SER A 177 -6.20 0.18 15.23
C SER A 177 -7.41 0.07 14.32
N ILE A 178 -7.37 -0.83 13.34
CA ILE A 178 -8.49 -1.11 12.43
C ILE A 178 -9.69 -1.66 13.20
N ASN A 179 -9.49 -2.66 14.06
CA ASN A 179 -10.58 -3.24 14.87
C ASN A 179 -11.15 -2.19 15.82
N LEU A 180 -10.30 -1.45 16.54
CA LEU A 180 -10.76 -0.42 17.45
C LEU A 180 -11.55 0.68 16.73
N LEU A 181 -11.08 1.14 15.59
CA LEU A 181 -11.78 2.13 14.78
C LEU A 181 -13.16 1.61 14.33
N TYR A 182 -13.22 0.34 13.89
CA TYR A 182 -14.47 -0.30 13.49
C TYR A 182 -15.46 -0.36 14.66
N ASP A 183 -15.00 -0.82 15.83
CA ASP A 183 -15.83 -0.94 17.03
C ASP A 183 -16.32 0.45 17.50
N MET A 184 -15.49 1.47 17.43
CA MET A 184 -15.87 2.85 17.76
C MET A 184 -16.93 3.40 16.80
N LYS A 185 -16.76 3.22 15.48
CA LYS A 185 -17.76 3.64 14.48
C LYS A 185 -19.06 2.86 14.62
N ASP A 186 -18.99 1.57 14.89
CA ASP A 186 -20.19 0.73 15.13
C ASP A 186 -20.91 1.12 16.43
N PHE A 187 -20.16 1.38 17.50
CA PHE A 187 -20.72 1.93 18.73
C PHE A 187 -21.43 3.28 18.48
N GLN A 188 -20.80 4.20 17.78
CA GLN A 188 -21.39 5.50 17.45
C GLN A 188 -22.68 5.34 16.63
N MET A 189 -22.66 4.48 15.62
CA MET A 189 -23.83 4.18 14.80
C MET A 189 -24.97 3.62 15.62
N ASN A 190 -24.69 2.64 16.49
CA ASN A 190 -25.70 2.01 17.37
C ASN A 190 -26.25 2.99 18.40
N PHE A 191 -25.38 3.88 18.95
CA PHE A 191 -25.81 4.94 19.84
C PHE A 191 -26.83 5.87 19.18
N PHE A 192 -26.56 6.32 17.96
CA PHE A 192 -27.51 7.18 17.23
C PHE A 192 -28.78 6.43 16.80
N LYS A 193 -28.65 5.16 16.39
CA LYS A 193 -29.83 4.32 16.04
C LYS A 193 -30.77 4.12 17.23
N ASN A 194 -30.21 4.03 18.43
CA ASN A 194 -30.99 3.86 19.68
C ASN A 194 -31.48 5.20 20.25
N GLY A 195 -31.42 6.30 19.48
CA GLY A 195 -31.96 7.61 19.86
C GLY A 195 -31.05 8.40 20.78
N ALA A 196 -29.76 8.10 20.82
CA ALA A 196 -28.75 8.76 21.63
C ALA A 196 -29.08 8.79 23.15
N VAL A 197 -29.87 7.84 23.62
CA VAL A 197 -30.22 7.70 25.02
C VAL A 197 -29.45 6.51 25.60
N PRO A 198 -28.33 6.73 26.30
CA PRO A 198 -27.66 5.65 27.00
C PRO A 198 -28.52 5.21 28.18
N GLY A 199 -28.75 3.92 28.26
CA GLY A 199 -29.31 3.21 29.43
C GLY A 199 -30.16 4.03 30.37
N LEU A 200 -31.44 4.21 30.03
CA LEU A 200 -32.39 4.76 30.98
C LEU A 200 -32.68 3.71 32.08
N VAL A 201 -32.52 4.11 33.32
CA VAL A 201 -32.95 3.31 34.47
C VAL A 201 -34.24 3.93 35.00
N LEU A 202 -35.24 3.08 35.03
CA LEU A 202 -36.50 3.39 35.73
C LEU A 202 -36.33 2.98 37.18
N LYS A 203 -36.26 3.95 38.08
CA LYS A 203 -36.22 3.75 39.52
C LYS A 203 -37.66 3.84 40.06
N THR A 204 -37.99 2.97 40.96
CA THR A 204 -39.27 3.00 41.68
C THR A 204 -39.04 2.61 43.14
N PRO A 205 -39.67 3.31 44.10
CA PRO A 205 -39.59 2.96 45.51
C PRO A 205 -40.30 1.64 45.82
N ASN A 206 -41.17 1.16 44.93
CA ASN A 206 -41.96 -0.02 45.12
C ASN A 206 -41.37 -1.25 44.41
N THR A 207 -41.45 -2.43 45.02
CA THR A 207 -41.03 -3.69 44.42
C THR A 207 -42.02 -4.09 43.33
N LEU A 208 -41.56 -4.07 42.05
CA LEU A 208 -42.36 -4.50 40.91
C LEU A 208 -42.22 -6.01 40.68
N SER A 209 -43.33 -6.67 40.37
CA SER A 209 -43.30 -8.09 39.93
C SER A 209 -42.62 -8.19 38.55
N ALA A 210 -42.04 -9.36 38.24
CA ALA A 210 -41.36 -9.61 36.96
C ALA A 210 -42.26 -9.30 35.76
N LYS A 211 -43.53 -9.66 35.82
CA LYS A 211 -44.52 -9.42 34.78
C LYS A 211 -44.79 -7.92 34.52
N VAL A 212 -44.70 -7.10 35.56
CA VAL A 212 -44.83 -5.63 35.40
C VAL A 212 -43.57 -5.03 34.84
N LYS A 213 -42.38 -5.51 35.23
CA LYS A 213 -41.09 -5.09 34.65
C LYS A 213 -41.06 -5.37 33.16
N ASP A 214 -41.41 -6.56 32.71
CA ASP A 214 -41.41 -6.94 31.30
C ASP A 214 -42.42 -6.09 30.49
N ARG A 215 -43.59 -5.80 31.08
CA ARG A 215 -44.59 -4.94 30.43
C ARG A 215 -44.07 -3.50 30.26
N LEU A 216 -43.41 -2.96 31.27
CA LEU A 216 -42.80 -1.62 31.18
C LEU A 216 -41.71 -1.55 30.14
N ILE A 217 -40.80 -2.53 30.10
CA ILE A 217 -39.73 -2.63 29.12
C ILE A 217 -40.31 -2.73 27.71
N ASN A 218 -41.29 -3.60 27.50
CA ASN A 218 -41.90 -3.78 26.19
C ASN A 218 -42.69 -2.54 25.72
N SER A 219 -43.45 -1.89 26.62
CA SER A 219 -44.15 -0.66 26.26
C SER A 219 -43.23 0.51 26.02
N TRP A 220 -42.09 0.58 26.71
CA TRP A 220 -41.01 1.51 26.44
C TRP A 220 -40.41 1.29 25.04
N ALA A 221 -39.99 0.05 24.74
CA ALA A 221 -39.41 -0.34 23.45
C ALA A 221 -40.37 -0.04 22.28
N GLN A 222 -41.69 -0.25 22.46
CA GLN A 222 -42.70 0.05 21.45
C GLN A 222 -42.89 1.56 21.21
N LYS A 223 -42.88 2.37 22.27
CA LYS A 223 -43.17 3.81 22.20
C LYS A 223 -41.96 4.65 21.81
N TYR A 224 -40.75 4.20 22.10
CA TYR A 224 -39.48 4.89 21.84
C TYR A 224 -38.62 4.21 20.78
N ASN A 225 -39.16 3.28 20.01
CA ASN A 225 -38.43 2.72 18.86
C ASN A 225 -38.18 3.81 17.82
N PRO A 226 -36.91 4.14 17.51
CA PRO A 226 -36.57 5.17 16.50
C PRO A 226 -37.19 4.91 15.12
N LYS A 227 -37.46 3.64 14.80
CA LYS A 227 -38.08 3.24 13.52
C LYS A 227 -39.58 3.58 13.41
N SER A 228 -40.28 3.80 14.53
CA SER A 228 -41.72 4.08 14.54
C SER A 228 -42.07 5.58 14.60
N GLY A 229 -41.08 6.48 14.54
CA GLY A 229 -41.31 7.93 14.45
C GLY A 229 -42.02 8.58 15.65
N GLY A 230 -42.30 7.84 16.69
CA GLY A 230 -43.14 8.26 17.80
C GLY A 230 -42.36 8.82 18.96
N ARG A 231 -42.13 10.14 19.00
CA ARG A 231 -41.80 10.87 20.25
C ARG A 231 -43.09 11.18 21.01
N ARG A 232 -43.76 10.14 21.56
CA ARG A 232 -44.89 10.39 22.41
C ARG A 232 -44.44 10.61 23.86
N PRO A 233 -44.93 11.62 24.55
CA PRO A 233 -44.61 11.82 25.95
C PRO A 233 -44.97 10.57 26.76
N LEU A 234 -44.04 10.09 27.57
CA LEU A 234 -44.28 8.99 28.49
C LEU A 234 -44.86 9.55 29.77
N VAL A 235 -46.02 9.06 30.16
CA VAL A 235 -46.58 9.33 31.47
C VAL A 235 -46.13 8.20 32.39
N LEU A 236 -45.35 8.55 33.41
CA LEU A 236 -44.92 7.62 34.47
C LEU A 236 -45.88 7.77 35.64
N ASP A 237 -46.37 6.66 36.09
CA ASP A 237 -47.28 6.55 37.26
C ASP A 237 -46.62 5.74 38.36
N GLY A 238 -47.10 5.90 39.61
CA GLY A 238 -46.62 5.09 40.73
C GLY A 238 -45.23 5.44 41.29
N GLY A 239 -44.78 6.70 41.09
CA GLY A 239 -43.49 7.14 41.67
C GLY A 239 -42.27 6.60 40.90
N ILE A 240 -42.45 6.26 39.62
CA ILE A 240 -41.35 5.86 38.76
C ILE A 240 -40.57 7.11 38.31
N GLU A 241 -39.28 7.17 38.65
CA GLU A 241 -38.36 8.21 38.22
C GLU A 241 -37.44 7.71 37.10
N ILE A 242 -37.13 8.59 36.17
CA ILE A 242 -36.13 8.31 35.12
C ILE A 242 -34.79 8.81 35.61
N ASP A 243 -33.85 7.89 35.78
CA ASP A 243 -32.46 8.24 36.05
C ASP A 243 -31.59 7.90 34.85
N ASN A 244 -30.76 8.86 34.46
CA ASN A 244 -29.83 8.69 33.36
C ASN A 244 -28.50 8.17 33.92
N ILE A 245 -28.24 6.86 33.76
CA ILE A 245 -27.02 6.26 34.31
C ILE A 245 -25.75 6.72 33.61
N SER A 246 -25.84 7.21 32.39
CA SER A 246 -24.65 7.58 31.65
C SER A 246 -24.82 8.94 30.98
N ASN A 247 -24.29 9.97 31.61
CA ASN A 247 -23.78 11.12 30.86
C ASN A 247 -22.53 10.66 30.13
N VAL A 248 -22.67 9.86 29.06
CA VAL A 248 -21.57 9.61 28.15
C VAL A 248 -21.36 10.90 27.37
N ASP A 249 -20.49 11.72 27.89
CA ASP A 249 -20.04 12.92 27.19
C ASP A 249 -18.93 12.51 26.23
N PHE A 250 -19.26 12.42 24.94
CA PHE A 250 -18.30 12.08 23.89
C PHE A 250 -17.10 13.04 23.88
N LYS A 251 -17.27 14.29 24.29
CA LYS A 251 -16.16 15.25 24.46
C LYS A 251 -15.21 14.85 25.58
N LYS A 252 -15.75 14.31 26.70
CA LYS A 252 -14.91 13.81 27.81
C LYS A 252 -14.18 12.52 27.49
N LEU A 253 -14.66 11.77 26.51
CA LEU A 253 -14.01 10.54 26.03
C LEU A 253 -12.98 10.80 24.93
N ASP A 254 -12.75 12.07 24.52
CA ASP A 254 -11.88 12.45 23.41
C ASP A 254 -12.10 11.56 22.18
N PHE A 255 -13.39 11.24 21.91
CA PHE A 255 -13.78 10.24 20.91
C PHE A 255 -13.35 10.68 19.52
N GLU A 256 -13.53 11.95 19.18
CA GLU A 256 -13.18 12.53 17.88
C GLU A 256 -11.66 12.50 17.65
N ASP A 257 -10.88 12.92 18.65
CA ASP A 257 -9.42 12.88 18.60
C ASP A 257 -8.90 11.45 18.52
N SER A 258 -9.54 10.51 19.23
CA SER A 258 -9.19 9.10 19.15
C SER A 258 -9.44 8.52 17.77
N VAL A 259 -10.57 8.81 17.14
CA VAL A 259 -10.87 8.38 15.76
C VAL A 259 -9.84 8.94 14.79
N THR A 260 -9.55 10.25 14.85
CA THR A 260 -8.56 10.93 13.99
C THR A 260 -7.16 10.32 14.16
N ASN A 261 -6.75 10.05 15.39
CA ASN A 261 -5.47 9.41 15.69
C ASN A 261 -5.38 7.98 15.12
N LEU A 262 -6.46 7.20 15.21
CA LEU A 262 -6.52 5.85 14.66
C LEU A 262 -6.46 5.89 13.13
N GLU A 263 -7.20 6.78 12.49
CA GLU A 263 -7.17 6.99 11.04
C GLU A 263 -5.78 7.39 10.57
N SER A 264 -5.15 8.37 11.23
CA SER A 264 -3.77 8.78 10.96
C SER A 264 -2.78 7.62 11.13
N THR A 265 -2.95 6.78 12.16
CA THR A 265 -2.09 5.60 12.39
C THR A 265 -2.23 4.58 11.27
N ILE A 266 -3.46 4.29 10.83
CA ILE A 266 -3.74 3.37 9.72
C ILE A 266 -3.10 3.88 8.43
N LEU A 267 -3.25 5.17 8.11
CA LEU A 267 -2.64 5.77 6.91
C LEU A 267 -1.11 5.66 6.94
N LYS A 268 -0.47 5.95 8.08
CA LYS A 268 0.99 5.82 8.25
C LYS A 268 1.47 4.39 8.02
N VAL A 269 0.71 3.39 8.46
CA VAL A 269 1.03 1.98 8.25
C VAL A 269 0.89 1.59 6.77
N ILE A 270 -0.10 2.13 6.06
CA ILE A 270 -0.23 1.94 4.61
C ILE A 270 0.93 2.62 3.86
N GLY A 271 1.52 3.66 4.46
CA GLY A 271 2.62 4.46 3.90
C GLY A 271 2.13 5.75 3.24
N ILE A 272 1.02 6.31 3.74
CA ILE A 272 0.46 7.56 3.25
C ILE A 272 0.64 8.65 4.30
N PRO A 273 1.25 9.78 3.97
CA PRO A 273 1.22 10.96 4.82
C PRO A 273 -0.23 11.44 5.04
N PRO A 274 -0.71 11.56 6.30
CA PRO A 274 -2.11 11.91 6.58
C PRO A 274 -2.56 13.24 5.95
N ILE A 275 -1.66 14.19 5.80
CA ILE A 275 -1.92 15.49 5.15
C ILE A 275 -2.47 15.36 3.72
N LEU A 276 -2.22 14.25 3.04
CA LEU A 276 -2.77 14.00 1.70
C LEU A 276 -4.27 13.66 1.73
N MET A 277 -4.79 13.33 2.91
CA MET A 277 -6.21 13.04 3.13
C MET A 277 -6.97 14.27 3.66
N ASP A 278 -6.33 15.02 4.56
CA ASP A 278 -6.96 16.13 5.27
C ASP A 278 -6.99 17.41 4.43
N GLY A 279 -6.24 17.43 3.33
CA GLY A 279 -6.04 18.61 2.51
C GLY A 279 -5.02 19.57 3.12
N GLY A 280 -4.39 20.35 2.27
CA GLY A 280 -3.37 21.31 2.65
C GLY A 280 -3.10 22.30 1.51
N ASN A 281 -2.22 23.27 1.74
CA ASN A 281 -1.75 24.12 0.66
C ASN A 281 -0.77 23.34 -0.25
N ASN A 282 -0.63 23.80 -1.49
CA ASN A 282 0.23 23.15 -2.49
C ASN A 282 1.70 23.00 -2.04
N ALA A 283 2.18 23.89 -1.18
CA ALA A 283 3.55 23.83 -0.65
C ALA A 283 3.78 22.60 0.23
N ASN A 284 2.75 22.12 0.92
CA ASN A 284 2.83 20.94 1.79
C ASN A 284 2.40 19.66 1.07
N ILE A 285 1.48 19.73 0.11
CA ILE A 285 0.97 18.55 -0.59
C ILE A 285 2.06 17.92 -1.47
N ARG A 286 2.75 18.71 -2.31
CA ARG A 286 3.76 18.19 -3.26
C ARG A 286 4.89 17.41 -2.60
N PRO A 287 5.58 17.89 -1.54
CA PRO A 287 6.62 17.12 -0.87
C PRO A 287 6.11 15.81 -0.28
N ASN A 288 4.91 15.81 0.30
CA ASN A 288 4.31 14.62 0.88
C ASN A 288 3.84 13.62 -0.20
N GLN A 289 3.39 14.11 -1.35
CA GLN A 289 3.12 13.26 -2.51
C GLN A 289 4.40 12.58 -3.01
N LYS A 290 5.50 13.35 -3.17
CA LYS A 290 6.81 12.81 -3.54
C LYS A 290 7.27 11.74 -2.54
N LEU A 291 7.15 12.01 -1.24
CA LEU A 291 7.50 11.07 -0.17
C LEU A 291 6.69 9.76 -0.29
N MET A 292 5.37 9.85 -0.49
CA MET A 292 4.51 8.66 -0.70
C MET A 292 4.99 7.84 -1.91
N TYR A 293 5.34 8.49 -3.03
CA TYR A 293 5.86 7.78 -4.19
C TYR A 293 7.19 7.10 -3.89
N GLN A 294 8.15 7.81 -3.28
CA GLN A 294 9.49 7.29 -3.02
C GLN A 294 9.51 6.15 -1.99
N GLU A 295 8.75 6.29 -0.89
CA GLU A 295 8.81 5.36 0.24
C GLU A 295 7.76 4.23 0.16
N THR A 296 6.67 4.42 -0.59
CA THR A 296 5.57 3.45 -0.60
C THR A 296 5.32 2.87 -1.99
N VAL A 297 5.10 3.73 -2.99
CA VAL A 297 4.67 3.30 -4.33
C VAL A 297 5.81 2.64 -5.09
N LEU A 298 6.96 3.30 -5.21
CA LEU A 298 8.11 2.76 -5.96
C LEU A 298 8.66 1.46 -5.38
N PRO A 299 8.82 1.29 -4.05
CA PRO A 299 9.19 -0.01 -3.49
C PRO A 299 8.21 -1.13 -3.81
N LEU A 300 6.90 -0.82 -3.87
CA LEU A 300 5.87 -1.79 -4.24
C LEU A 300 5.99 -2.20 -5.71
N VAL A 301 6.16 -1.23 -6.62
CA VAL A 301 6.38 -1.47 -8.05
C VAL A 301 7.67 -2.26 -8.29
N ARG A 302 8.75 -1.95 -7.58
CA ARG A 302 10.03 -2.69 -7.66
C ARG A 302 9.88 -4.16 -7.29
N LYS A 303 9.03 -4.50 -6.31
CA LYS A 303 8.75 -5.91 -5.97
C LYS A 303 8.06 -6.64 -7.12
N LEU A 304 7.11 -5.99 -7.78
CA LEU A 304 6.46 -6.53 -8.98
C LEU A 304 7.49 -6.75 -10.09
N ILE A 305 8.29 -5.74 -10.40
CA ILE A 305 9.35 -5.80 -11.42
C ILE A 305 10.31 -6.96 -11.12
N SER A 306 10.87 -7.01 -9.90
CA SER A 306 11.82 -8.06 -9.50
C SER A 306 11.23 -9.47 -9.60
N GLY A 307 9.94 -9.63 -9.28
CA GLY A 307 9.25 -10.91 -9.46
C GLY A 307 9.09 -11.31 -10.94
N LEU A 308 8.80 -10.35 -11.81
CA LEU A 308 8.71 -10.55 -13.25
C LEU A 308 10.09 -10.84 -13.88
N GLU A 309 11.12 -10.10 -13.47
CA GLU A 309 12.51 -10.32 -13.89
C GLU A 309 12.98 -11.73 -13.54
N ARG A 310 12.71 -12.16 -12.30
CA ARG A 310 13.06 -13.53 -11.86
C ARG A 310 12.38 -14.61 -12.71
N TYR A 311 11.13 -14.38 -13.09
CA TYR A 311 10.35 -15.36 -13.84
C TYR A 311 10.71 -15.39 -15.33
N PHE A 312 10.82 -14.22 -15.97
CA PHE A 312 11.04 -14.11 -17.40
C PHE A 312 12.53 -14.04 -17.79
N GLY A 313 13.40 -13.69 -16.83
CA GLY A 313 14.83 -13.50 -17.11
C GLY A 313 15.14 -12.24 -17.92
N TYR A 314 14.29 -11.22 -17.85
CA TYR A 314 14.44 -9.96 -18.58
C TYR A 314 14.74 -8.82 -17.61
N ASP A 315 15.53 -7.85 -18.03
CA ASP A 315 15.73 -6.61 -17.30
C ASP A 315 14.57 -5.64 -17.57
N LEU A 316 13.92 -5.19 -16.51
CA LEU A 316 12.74 -4.34 -16.54
C LEU A 316 12.96 -3.10 -15.68
N ALA A 317 12.33 -2.00 -16.05
CA ALA A 317 12.38 -0.75 -15.30
C ALA A 317 10.99 -0.12 -15.17
N ALA A 318 10.78 0.64 -14.10
CA ALA A 318 9.62 1.51 -13.99
C ALA A 318 9.83 2.75 -14.87
N ALA A 319 8.85 3.09 -15.71
CA ALA A 319 8.83 4.33 -16.46
C ALA A 319 8.38 5.47 -15.54
N LEU A 320 9.30 6.35 -15.18
CA LEU A 320 9.07 7.42 -14.20
C LEU A 320 8.93 8.81 -14.85
N GLU A 321 9.21 8.91 -16.13
CA GLU A 321 9.32 10.17 -16.86
C GLU A 321 8.00 10.95 -16.89
N ASP A 322 6.87 10.25 -16.92
CA ASP A 322 5.54 10.84 -17.01
C ASP A 322 4.89 11.10 -15.62
N LEU A 323 5.60 10.80 -14.53
CA LEU A 323 5.04 10.93 -13.19
C LEU A 323 5.21 12.35 -12.65
N SER A 324 4.13 13.14 -12.69
CA SER A 324 4.09 14.52 -12.19
C SER A 324 4.71 14.73 -10.80
N PRO A 325 4.48 13.87 -9.78
CA PRO A 325 5.08 14.05 -8.46
C PRO A 325 6.61 13.92 -8.43
N LEU A 326 7.21 13.25 -9.44
CA LEU A 326 8.65 13.02 -9.56
C LEU A 326 9.32 13.94 -10.56
N GLN A 327 8.58 14.70 -11.36
CA GLN A 327 9.13 15.62 -12.36
C GLN A 327 10.04 16.71 -11.74
N ALA A 328 9.75 17.17 -10.53
CA ALA A 328 10.62 18.09 -9.81
C ALA A 328 12.04 17.50 -9.58
N GLU A 329 12.14 16.19 -9.37
CA GLU A 329 13.42 15.50 -9.24
C GLU A 329 14.18 15.43 -10.57
N LEU A 330 13.47 15.29 -11.68
CA LEU A 330 14.06 15.33 -13.02
C LEU A 330 14.57 16.74 -13.35
N ASP A 331 13.84 17.78 -13.01
CA ASP A 331 14.28 19.17 -13.13
C ASP A 331 15.51 19.47 -12.27
N GLU A 332 15.55 18.99 -11.03
CA GLU A 332 16.71 19.12 -10.17
C GLU A 332 17.93 18.39 -10.73
N LYS A 333 17.76 17.17 -11.23
CA LYS A 333 18.82 16.41 -11.91
C LYS A 333 19.28 17.12 -13.19
N ALA A 334 18.36 17.60 -14.01
CA ALA A 334 18.68 18.32 -15.22
C ALA A 334 19.50 19.59 -14.93
N ARG A 335 19.12 20.36 -13.91
CA ARG A 335 19.89 21.53 -13.45
C ARG A 335 21.26 21.13 -12.92
N TYR A 336 21.34 20.08 -12.12
CA TYR A 336 22.59 19.57 -11.56
C TYR A 336 23.58 19.21 -12.69
N TYR A 337 23.18 18.36 -13.64
CA TYR A 337 24.03 17.97 -14.75
C TYR A 337 24.34 19.14 -15.69
N SER A 338 23.37 20.02 -15.96
CA SER A 338 23.63 21.25 -16.72
C SER A 338 24.69 22.12 -16.05
N THR A 339 24.66 22.23 -14.71
CA THR A 339 25.69 22.99 -13.98
C THR A 339 27.06 22.34 -14.09
N LEU A 340 27.16 21.01 -14.00
CA LEU A 340 28.43 20.28 -14.14
C LEU A 340 29.01 20.37 -15.56
N VAL A 341 28.16 20.27 -16.58
CA VAL A 341 28.58 20.44 -17.99
C VAL A 341 29.03 21.87 -18.25
N ASN A 342 28.26 22.87 -17.80
CA ASN A 342 28.61 24.27 -17.95
C ASN A 342 29.84 24.67 -17.11
N GLY A 343 30.08 23.97 -16.00
CA GLY A 343 31.28 24.14 -15.18
C GLY A 343 32.54 23.46 -15.74
N GLY A 344 32.43 22.72 -16.85
CA GLY A 344 33.54 21.96 -17.39
C GLY A 344 33.96 20.74 -16.56
N VAL A 345 33.07 20.19 -15.75
CA VAL A 345 33.31 19.00 -14.91
C VAL A 345 32.94 17.73 -15.64
N LEU A 346 31.84 17.76 -16.41
CA LEU A 346 31.35 16.64 -17.22
C LEU A 346 31.20 17.02 -18.66
N THR A 347 31.37 16.05 -19.55
CA THR A 347 31.05 16.21 -20.99
C THR A 347 29.52 16.15 -21.16
N PRO A 348 28.96 16.74 -22.23
CA PRO A 348 27.55 16.62 -22.54
C PRO A 348 27.06 15.15 -22.66
N ASN A 349 27.89 14.25 -23.23
CA ASN A 349 27.55 12.86 -23.40
C ASN A 349 27.58 12.08 -22.07
N GLU A 350 28.47 12.39 -21.13
CA GLU A 350 28.43 11.84 -19.78
C GLU A 350 27.18 12.28 -19.02
N ALA A 351 26.75 13.53 -19.14
CA ALA A 351 25.53 14.02 -18.56
C ALA A 351 24.26 13.35 -19.18
N ARG A 352 24.28 13.11 -20.51
CA ARG A 352 23.23 12.39 -21.22
C ARG A 352 23.15 10.93 -20.76
N ASP A 353 24.29 10.28 -20.64
CA ASP A 353 24.38 8.90 -20.15
C ASP A 353 23.82 8.78 -18.71
N ALA A 354 24.21 9.71 -17.82
CA ALA A 354 23.67 9.76 -16.45
C ALA A 354 22.15 10.03 -16.40
N LEU A 355 21.59 10.71 -17.41
CA LEU A 355 20.16 10.93 -17.59
C LEU A 355 19.49 9.82 -18.43
N ARG A 356 20.22 8.75 -18.79
CA ARG A 356 19.77 7.64 -19.65
C ARG A 356 19.28 8.10 -21.03
N LEU A 357 19.90 9.14 -21.58
CA LEU A 357 19.64 9.65 -22.92
C LEU A 357 20.72 9.15 -23.89
N GLU A 358 20.33 8.91 -25.15
CA GLU A 358 21.28 8.50 -26.21
C GLU A 358 22.38 9.52 -26.38
N LYS A 359 23.63 9.05 -26.61
CA LYS A 359 24.78 9.89 -26.89
C LYS A 359 24.63 10.59 -28.25
N ILE A 360 25.18 11.77 -28.37
CA ILE A 360 25.20 12.55 -29.61
C ILE A 360 26.65 12.65 -30.10
N GLU A 361 26.87 12.34 -31.35
CA GLU A 361 28.21 12.44 -31.97
C GLU A 361 28.78 13.85 -31.86
N GLY A 362 30.06 13.96 -31.49
CA GLY A 362 30.75 15.25 -31.34
C GLY A 362 30.47 15.98 -30.01
N HIS A 363 29.89 15.32 -29.01
CA HIS A 363 29.59 15.92 -27.70
C HIS A 363 30.36 15.27 -26.53
N ASP A 364 31.54 14.69 -26.83
CA ASP A 364 32.42 14.06 -25.85
C ASP A 364 33.48 14.98 -25.25
N ASP A 365 33.55 16.25 -25.73
CA ASP A 365 34.51 17.23 -25.23
C ASP A 365 33.93 18.07 -24.07
N ILE A 366 34.81 18.37 -23.10
CA ILE A 366 34.49 19.25 -21.98
C ILE A 366 34.27 20.68 -22.50
N ARG A 367 33.14 21.28 -22.17
CA ARG A 367 32.85 22.67 -22.48
C ARG A 367 33.54 23.57 -21.48
N ILE A 368 34.48 24.39 -21.95
CA ILE A 368 35.11 25.42 -21.13
C ILE A 368 34.22 26.65 -21.14
N PRO A 369 33.75 27.13 -19.96
CA PRO A 369 32.94 28.36 -19.91
C PRO A 369 33.67 29.56 -20.52
N ALA A 370 32.95 30.37 -21.29
CA ALA A 370 33.53 31.52 -21.99
C ALA A 370 34.17 32.57 -21.05
N ASN A 371 33.75 32.64 -19.81
CA ASN A 371 34.33 33.51 -18.78
C ASN A 371 35.68 32.98 -18.24
N ILE A 372 36.00 31.71 -18.43
CA ILE A 372 37.29 31.10 -18.06
C ILE A 372 38.20 31.08 -19.31
N ALA A 373 37.63 30.90 -20.49
CA ALA A 373 38.37 30.93 -21.76
C ALA A 373 39.09 32.30 -22.03
N GLY A 374 38.58 33.38 -21.43
CA GLY A 374 39.24 34.69 -21.53
C GLY A 374 40.55 34.83 -20.73
N SER A 375 40.93 33.82 -19.91
CA SER A 375 42.20 33.77 -19.20
C SER A 375 43.25 32.86 -19.86
N ALA A 376 42.92 32.25 -21.01
CA ALA A 376 43.84 31.40 -21.74
C ALA A 376 44.99 32.22 -22.32
N SER A 377 46.18 31.66 -22.27
CA SER A 377 47.43 32.25 -22.76
C SER A 377 47.47 32.49 -24.27
N ASN A 378 46.39 32.20 -24.99
CA ASN A 378 46.23 32.36 -26.42
C ASN A 378 45.00 33.25 -26.73
N PRO A 379 45.16 34.53 -27.06
CA PRO A 379 44.09 35.48 -27.34
C PRO A 379 43.18 35.10 -28.53
N SER A 380 43.62 34.15 -29.40
CA SER A 380 42.85 33.67 -30.55
C SER A 380 41.78 32.63 -30.21
N GLU A 381 41.75 32.11 -28.96
CA GLU A 381 40.84 31.03 -28.56
C GLU A 381 39.63 31.50 -27.74
N GLY A 382 39.38 32.79 -27.63
CA GLY A 382 38.21 33.36 -26.98
C GLY A 382 38.55 34.38 -25.90
N GLY A 383 38.71 35.59 -26.26
CA GLY A 383 38.81 36.76 -25.41
C GLY A 383 37.92 37.86 -25.93
N ARG A 384 37.49 38.76 -25.07
CA ARG A 384 36.80 39.99 -25.42
C ARG A 384 37.64 40.75 -26.41
N PRO A 385 37.10 41.26 -27.52
CA PRO A 385 37.89 42.12 -28.43
C PRO A 385 38.47 43.28 -27.61
N GLN A 386 39.76 43.44 -27.61
CA GLN A 386 40.38 44.66 -27.08
C GLN A 386 39.91 45.80 -27.97
N GLY A 387 39.19 46.76 -27.37
CA GLY A 387 38.86 48.01 -28.06
C GLY A 387 40.12 48.66 -28.47
N ASN A 388 40.22 48.95 -29.77
CA ASN A 388 41.28 49.82 -30.31
C ASN A 388 41.18 51.18 -29.58
N GLU A 389 42.12 51.44 -28.70
CA GLU A 389 42.42 52.85 -28.34
C GLU A 389 43.03 53.46 -29.54
N GLU A 390 42.24 54.16 -30.36
CA GLU A 390 42.75 55.14 -31.37
C GLU A 390 43.26 56.35 -30.62
N ASN A 391 44.56 56.67 -30.88
CA ASN A 391 45.23 57.94 -30.61
C ASN A 391 44.54 59.11 -31.27
#